data_58d89ab4373a97a7f0ee6e585d734683
#
_entry.id   58d89ab4373a97a7f0ee6e585d734683
#
_cell.length_a   1.000
_cell.length_b   1.000
_cell.length_c   1.000
_cell.angle_alpha   90.00
_cell.angle_beta   90.00
_cell.angle_gamma   90.00
#
_symmetry.space_group_name_H-M   'P 1'
#
loop_
_entity.id
_entity.type
_entity.pdbx_description
1 polymer ?
#
loop_
_entity_poly.entity_id
_entity_poly.type
_entity_poly.pdbx_seq_one_letter_code
_entity_poly.pdbx_strand_id
1 'polypeptide(L)'
;MWDEIRKMKPIERRPDGELFRLTPKQARRAWQLVKLCCNNVDGDCLLLDDGEGCACPQSIAYTLICKYFRRAVLPSEPELEEDIFNPKDMRRCKIRVTRFIARSGRSKYCPDCAAEVHRKQKAAYARKKRSSVDK
;
A
#
# COMPACT_ATOMS: atom_id res chain seq x y z
N MET A 1 -22.87 7.70 14.37
CA MET A 1 -22.36 6.90 13.25
C MET A 1 -20.98 7.35 12.76
N TRP A 2 -20.77 8.63 12.55
CA TRP A 2 -19.46 9.14 12.19
C TRP A 2 -18.37 8.84 13.22
N ASP A 3 -18.75 8.80 14.51
CA ASP A 3 -17.81 8.53 15.62
C ASP A 3 -17.24 7.12 15.57
N GLU A 4 -18.00 6.15 15.11
CA GLU A 4 -17.54 4.77 14.97
C GLU A 4 -16.43 4.64 13.94
N ILE A 5 -16.59 5.31 12.80
CA ILE A 5 -15.57 5.32 11.74
C ILE A 5 -14.30 6.03 12.21
N ARG A 6 -14.45 7.13 12.96
CA ARG A 6 -13.31 7.87 13.51
C ARG A 6 -12.50 7.05 14.49
N LYS A 7 -13.15 6.16 15.24
CA LYS A 7 -12.49 5.28 16.21
C LYS A 7 -11.78 4.10 15.59
N MET A 8 -12.08 3.78 14.34
CA MET A 8 -11.41 2.68 13.64
C MET A 8 -9.95 3.02 13.38
N LYS A 9 -9.09 1.97 13.36
CA LYS A 9 -7.69 2.15 13.00
C LYS A 9 -7.58 2.75 11.60
N PRO A 10 -6.64 3.69 11.39
CA PRO A 10 -6.35 4.20 10.04
C PRO A 10 -5.97 3.05 9.11
N ILE A 11 -6.28 3.22 7.82
CA ILE A 11 -5.84 2.25 6.80
C ILE A 11 -4.33 2.35 6.69
N GLU A 12 -3.68 1.20 6.56
CA GLU A 12 -2.25 1.11 6.34
C GLU A 12 -1.86 1.89 5.08
N ARG A 13 -0.75 2.61 5.15
CA ARG A 13 -0.25 3.41 4.04
C ARG A 13 1.03 2.82 3.46
N ARG A 14 1.30 3.15 2.21
CA ARG A 14 2.53 2.79 1.53
C ARG A 14 3.72 3.52 2.18
N PRO A 15 4.96 3.06 1.93
CA PRO A 15 6.15 3.74 2.47
C PRO A 15 6.28 5.21 2.08
N ASP A 16 5.64 5.65 0.97
CA ASP A 16 5.59 7.05 0.57
C ASP A 16 4.49 7.86 1.27
N GLY A 17 3.73 7.22 2.17
CA GLY A 17 2.62 7.85 2.90
C GLY A 17 1.30 7.87 2.14
N GLU A 18 1.25 7.37 0.93
CA GLU A 18 0.02 7.31 0.15
C GLU A 18 -0.80 6.06 0.47
N LEU A 19 -2.10 6.13 0.18
CA LEU A 19 -2.99 4.99 0.32
C LEU A 19 -2.71 3.96 -0.79
N PHE A 20 -2.99 2.69 -0.51
CA PHE A 20 -2.85 1.63 -1.50
C PHE A 20 -3.83 1.82 -2.64
N ARG A 21 -3.34 1.73 -3.87
CA ARG A 21 -4.14 1.79 -5.07
C ARG A 21 -4.57 0.40 -5.50
N LEU A 22 -5.75 0.31 -6.07
CA LEU A 22 -6.29 -0.93 -6.60
C LEU A 22 -6.03 -0.99 -8.11
N THR A 23 -5.56 -2.14 -8.59
CA THR A 23 -5.53 -2.39 -10.03
C THR A 23 -6.97 -2.49 -10.54
N PRO A 24 -7.23 -2.34 -11.85
CA PRO A 24 -8.60 -2.48 -12.36
C PRO A 24 -9.26 -3.81 -11.98
N LYS A 25 -8.49 -4.90 -11.94
CA LYS A 25 -8.98 -6.22 -11.53
C LYS A 25 -9.34 -6.23 -10.04
N GLN A 26 -8.48 -5.69 -9.20
CA GLN A 26 -8.73 -5.59 -7.75
C GLN A 26 -9.92 -4.68 -7.47
N ALA A 27 -10.03 -3.56 -8.16
CA ALA A 27 -11.13 -2.62 -8.00
C ALA A 27 -12.48 -3.29 -8.33
N ARG A 28 -12.55 -4.01 -9.44
CA ARG A 28 -13.77 -4.74 -9.81
C ARG A 28 -14.19 -5.72 -8.74
N ARG A 29 -13.24 -6.45 -8.17
CA ARG A 29 -13.54 -7.39 -7.09
C ARG A 29 -13.97 -6.67 -5.82
N ALA A 30 -13.29 -5.57 -5.46
CA ALA A 30 -13.66 -4.75 -4.31
C ALA A 30 -15.10 -4.20 -4.46
N TRP A 31 -15.47 -3.75 -5.65
CA TRP A 31 -16.82 -3.25 -5.92
C TRP A 31 -17.90 -4.33 -5.77
N GLN A 32 -17.56 -5.58 -6.13
CA GLN A 32 -18.47 -6.70 -5.86
C GLN A 32 -18.63 -6.96 -4.37
N LEU A 33 -17.55 -6.89 -3.60
CA LEU A 33 -17.58 -7.07 -2.15
C LEU A 33 -18.32 -5.94 -1.44
N VAL A 34 -18.23 -4.71 -1.95
CA VAL A 34 -18.96 -3.56 -1.41
C VAL A 34 -20.47 -3.80 -1.43
N LYS A 35 -20.99 -4.48 -2.44
CA LYS A 35 -22.41 -4.82 -2.51
C LYS A 35 -22.87 -5.73 -1.36
N LEU A 36 -21.94 -6.48 -0.78
CA LEU A 36 -22.19 -7.36 0.36
C LEU A 36 -21.96 -6.68 1.71
N CYS A 37 -21.50 -5.43 1.70
CA CYS A 37 -21.29 -4.67 2.93
C CYS A 37 -22.63 -4.42 3.61
N CYS A 38 -22.74 -4.69 4.93
CA CYS A 38 -23.98 -4.52 5.68
C CYS A 38 -24.44 -3.06 5.75
N ASN A 39 -23.55 -2.11 5.50
CA ASN A 39 -23.88 -0.69 5.47
C ASN A 39 -24.25 -0.20 4.07
N ASN A 40 -24.13 -1.03 3.05
CA ASN A 40 -24.48 -0.67 1.68
C ASN A 40 -25.95 -0.99 1.43
N VAL A 41 -26.73 0.05 1.17
CA VAL A 41 -28.14 -0.06 0.79
C VAL A 41 -28.31 0.64 -0.55
N ASP A 42 -28.50 -0.13 -1.60
CA ASP A 42 -28.69 0.35 -2.97
C ASP A 42 -27.60 1.34 -3.44
N GLY A 43 -26.37 1.09 -3.02
CA GLY A 43 -25.23 1.93 -3.38
C GLY A 43 -24.90 3.02 -2.38
N ASP A 44 -25.76 3.27 -1.40
CA ASP A 44 -25.51 4.27 -0.36
C ASP A 44 -24.93 3.63 0.89
N CYS A 45 -24.06 4.38 1.59
CA CYS A 45 -23.45 3.93 2.82
C CYS A 45 -24.20 4.46 4.04
N LEU A 46 -24.78 3.56 4.84
CA LEU A 46 -25.52 3.95 6.04
C LEU A 46 -24.64 4.62 7.10
N LEU A 47 -23.37 4.24 7.19
CA LEU A 47 -22.44 4.84 8.17
C LEU A 47 -22.13 6.31 7.85
N LEU A 48 -22.17 6.69 6.59
CA LEU A 48 -21.85 8.05 6.13
C LEU A 48 -23.10 8.87 5.82
N ASP A 49 -24.27 8.24 5.88
CA ASP A 49 -25.54 8.90 5.59
C ASP A 49 -25.96 9.77 6.78
N ASP A 50 -26.07 11.06 6.53
CA ASP A 50 -26.53 12.04 7.52
C ASP A 50 -27.97 12.50 7.31
N GLY A 51 -28.73 11.75 6.51
CA GLY A 51 -30.14 12.04 6.18
C GLY A 51 -30.37 12.46 4.74
N GLU A 52 -29.31 12.79 4.00
CA GLU A 52 -29.39 13.22 2.60
C GLU A 52 -28.92 12.12 1.62
N GLY A 53 -28.51 10.99 2.15
CA GLY A 53 -27.90 9.91 1.39
C GLY A 53 -26.42 10.17 1.12
N CYS A 54 -25.62 9.12 1.11
CA CYS A 54 -24.21 9.20 0.80
C CYS A 54 -23.79 7.95 0.03
N ALA A 55 -23.36 8.13 -1.22
CA ALA A 55 -22.85 7.02 -2.02
C ALA A 55 -21.62 6.38 -1.34
N CYS A 56 -21.50 5.06 -1.44
CA CYS A 56 -20.35 4.36 -0.89
C CYS A 56 -19.07 4.79 -1.62
N PRO A 57 -18.11 5.43 -0.92
CA PRO A 57 -16.90 5.92 -1.57
C PRO A 57 -16.05 4.79 -2.13
N GLN A 58 -16.06 3.61 -1.50
CA GLN A 58 -15.27 2.48 -1.96
C GLN A 58 -15.86 1.84 -3.23
N SER A 59 -17.13 2.09 -3.53
CA SER A 59 -17.77 1.54 -4.74
C SER A 59 -17.33 2.23 -6.03
N ILE A 60 -16.68 3.37 -5.94
CA ILE A 60 -16.25 4.17 -7.11
C ILE A 60 -14.75 4.47 -7.10
N ALA A 61 -14.05 4.08 -6.04
CA ALA A 61 -12.62 4.43 -5.89
C ALA A 61 -11.70 3.33 -6.39
N TYR A 62 -10.58 3.76 -7.00
CA TYR A 62 -9.44 2.89 -7.30
C TYR A 62 -8.37 2.96 -6.21
N THR A 63 -8.76 3.41 -5.02
CA THR A 63 -7.88 3.54 -3.86
C THR A 63 -8.61 2.95 -2.66
N LEU A 64 -7.89 2.29 -1.77
CA LEU A 64 -8.46 1.74 -0.54
C LEU A 64 -8.67 2.89 0.45
N ILE A 65 -9.91 3.38 0.55
CA ILE A 65 -10.25 4.59 1.32
C ILE A 65 -11.23 4.36 2.46
N CYS A 66 -12.02 3.29 2.44
CA CYS A 66 -13.03 3.04 3.47
C CYS A 66 -12.46 2.18 4.59
N LYS A 67 -12.38 2.74 5.80
CA LYS A 67 -11.89 2.02 6.98
C LYS A 67 -12.75 0.81 7.31
N TYR A 68 -14.06 0.92 7.19
CA TYR A 68 -14.98 -0.18 7.45
C TYR A 68 -14.75 -1.32 6.46
N PHE A 69 -14.63 -1.00 5.17
CA PHE A 69 -14.32 -2.00 4.15
C PHE A 69 -13.02 -2.72 4.47
N ARG A 70 -11.97 -1.97 4.81
CA ARG A 70 -10.66 -2.54 5.13
C ARG A 70 -10.72 -3.50 6.33
N ARG A 71 -11.48 -3.15 7.37
CA ARG A 71 -11.50 -3.92 8.62
C ARG A 71 -12.54 -5.03 8.66
N ALA A 72 -13.70 -4.81 8.05
CA ALA A 72 -14.84 -5.71 8.16
C ALA A 72 -15.14 -6.52 6.90
N VAL A 73 -14.88 -5.97 5.72
CA VAL A 73 -15.26 -6.60 4.45
C VAL A 73 -14.07 -7.27 3.77
N LEU A 74 -12.96 -6.57 3.61
CA LEU A 74 -11.78 -7.08 2.91
C LEU A 74 -11.21 -8.37 3.52
N PRO A 75 -11.17 -8.56 4.85
CA PRO A 75 -10.68 -9.80 5.43
C PRO A 75 -11.47 -11.06 5.04
N SER A 76 -12.68 -10.91 4.51
CA SER A 76 -13.46 -12.05 4.00
C SER A 76 -12.82 -12.68 2.75
N GLU A 77 -11.92 -11.96 2.07
CA GLU A 77 -11.14 -12.48 0.95
C GLU A 77 -9.65 -12.27 1.22
N PRO A 78 -9.01 -13.21 1.94
CA PRO A 78 -7.59 -13.08 2.30
C PRO A 78 -6.65 -12.96 1.10
N GLU A 79 -6.98 -13.61 -0.01
CA GLU A 79 -6.17 -13.54 -1.24
C GLU A 79 -6.17 -12.13 -1.85
N LEU A 80 -7.33 -11.49 -1.90
CA LEU A 80 -7.45 -10.12 -2.39
C LEU A 80 -6.74 -9.15 -1.45
N GLU A 81 -6.92 -9.31 -0.14
CA GLU A 81 -6.25 -8.51 0.87
C GLU A 81 -4.74 -8.57 0.71
N GLU A 82 -4.19 -9.76 0.62
CA GLU A 82 -2.75 -9.97 0.44
C GLU A 82 -2.26 -9.35 -0.86
N ASP A 83 -2.99 -9.52 -1.95
CA ASP A 83 -2.63 -8.98 -3.26
C ASP A 83 -2.59 -7.45 -3.25
N ILE A 84 -3.55 -6.80 -2.60
CA ILE A 84 -3.59 -5.32 -2.49
C ILE A 84 -2.40 -4.80 -1.69
N PHE A 85 -2.05 -5.46 -0.57
CA PHE A 85 -0.98 -5.00 0.31
C PHE A 85 0.42 -5.44 -0.12
N ASN A 86 0.54 -6.18 -1.22
CA ASN A 86 1.82 -6.59 -1.81
C ASN A 86 1.90 -6.18 -3.30
N PRO A 87 1.82 -4.88 -3.60
CA PRO A 87 1.94 -4.44 -5.00
C PRO A 87 3.35 -4.70 -5.52
N LYS A 88 3.48 -4.82 -6.83
CA LYS A 88 4.74 -5.17 -7.49
C LYS A 88 5.86 -4.15 -7.28
N ASP A 89 5.50 -2.89 -7.04
CA ASP A 89 6.48 -1.82 -6.81
C ASP A 89 6.95 -1.73 -5.36
N MET A 90 6.38 -2.53 -4.45
CA MET A 90 6.83 -2.59 -3.06
C MET A 90 7.66 -3.85 -2.84
N ARG A 91 8.83 -3.68 -2.24
CA ARG A 91 9.77 -4.76 -1.95
C ARG A 91 10.31 -4.64 -0.54
N ARG A 92 10.84 -5.74 -0.02
CA ARG A 92 11.55 -5.73 1.26
C ARG A 92 13.02 -5.45 1.03
N CYS A 93 13.56 -4.52 1.82
CA CYS A 93 14.99 -4.24 1.83
C CYS A 93 15.74 -5.46 2.32
N LYS A 94 16.82 -5.86 1.62
CA LYS A 94 17.61 -7.03 2.00
C LYS A 94 18.39 -6.85 3.30
N ILE A 95 18.63 -5.62 3.70
CA ILE A 95 19.42 -5.31 4.92
C ILE A 95 18.49 -5.10 6.11
N ARG A 96 17.49 -4.23 5.99
CA ARG A 96 16.61 -3.84 7.11
C ARG A 96 15.29 -4.59 7.18
N VAL A 97 14.95 -5.37 6.16
CA VAL A 97 13.68 -6.10 6.06
C VAL A 97 12.46 -5.16 6.05
N THR A 98 12.65 -3.85 5.98
CA THR A 98 11.57 -2.86 5.82
C THR A 98 11.08 -2.84 4.38
N ARG A 99 9.79 -2.50 4.21
CA ARG A 99 9.21 -2.39 2.88
C ARG A 99 9.53 -1.02 2.28
N PHE A 100 9.83 -0.99 0.99
CA PHE A 100 10.13 0.25 0.27
C PHE A 100 9.53 0.19 -1.14
N ILE A 101 9.41 1.35 -1.78
CA ILE A 101 8.93 1.44 -3.16
C ILE A 101 10.12 1.33 -4.10
N ALA A 102 10.12 0.29 -4.93
CA ALA A 102 11.18 0.03 -5.89
C ALA A 102 11.12 1.04 -7.04
N ARG A 103 12.23 1.70 -7.36
CA ARG A 103 12.34 2.60 -8.51
C ARG A 103 12.52 1.86 -9.82
N SER A 104 13.03 0.62 -9.77
CA SER A 104 13.25 -0.23 -10.93
C SER A 104 13.13 -1.70 -10.56
N GLY A 105 13.08 -2.57 -11.54
CA GLY A 105 13.06 -4.01 -11.32
C GLY A 105 14.28 -4.56 -10.59
N ARG A 106 15.38 -3.79 -10.54
CA ARG A 106 16.63 -4.19 -9.90
C ARG A 106 16.80 -3.66 -8.48
N SER A 107 15.88 -2.85 -7.98
CA SER A 107 15.96 -2.28 -6.63
C SER A 107 15.90 -3.38 -5.57
N LYS A 108 16.92 -3.46 -4.72
CA LYS A 108 17.05 -4.47 -3.65
C LYS A 108 17.07 -3.87 -2.25
N TYR A 109 17.30 -2.57 -2.14
CA TYR A 109 17.50 -1.88 -0.87
C TYR A 109 16.58 -0.67 -0.78
N CYS A 110 16.16 -0.33 0.46
CA CYS A 110 15.48 0.94 0.70
C CYS A 110 16.42 2.11 0.38
N PRO A 111 15.90 3.35 0.18
CA PRO A 111 16.76 4.48 -0.20
C PRO A 111 17.94 4.69 0.73
N ASP A 112 17.77 4.56 2.05
CA ASP A 112 18.84 4.73 3.03
C ASP A 112 19.92 3.66 2.88
N CYS A 113 19.52 2.39 2.79
CA CYS A 113 20.45 1.29 2.62
C CYS A 113 21.12 1.32 1.25
N ALA A 114 20.41 1.73 0.21
CA ALA A 114 20.95 1.87 -1.14
C ALA A 114 22.07 2.92 -1.18
N ALA A 115 21.87 4.06 -0.51
CA ALA A 115 22.88 5.10 -0.40
C ALA A 115 24.15 4.61 0.32
N GLU A 116 23.97 3.87 1.41
CA GLU A 116 25.08 3.30 2.17
C GLU A 116 25.85 2.26 1.38
N VAL A 117 25.16 1.34 0.72
CA VAL A 117 25.78 0.31 -0.14
C VAL A 117 26.57 0.98 -1.27
N HIS A 118 26.00 2.00 -1.90
CA HIS A 118 26.66 2.74 -2.98
C HIS A 118 27.94 3.43 -2.48
N ARG A 119 27.89 4.05 -1.30
CA ARG A 119 29.05 4.68 -0.68
C ARG A 119 30.17 3.66 -0.42
N LYS A 120 29.83 2.48 0.11
CA LYS A 120 30.78 1.40 0.36
C LYS A 120 31.39 0.88 -0.93
N GLN A 121 30.61 0.73 -1.98
CA GLN A 121 31.11 0.29 -3.29
C GLN A 121 32.07 1.31 -3.90
N LYS A 122 31.75 2.60 -3.79
CA LYS A 122 32.64 3.69 -4.24
C LYS A 122 33.96 3.66 -3.49
N ALA A 123 33.95 3.50 -2.17
CA ALA A 123 35.14 3.44 -1.36
C ALA A 123 36.04 2.23 -1.72
N ALA A 124 35.39 1.07 -1.93
CA ALA A 124 36.12 -0.14 -2.34
C ALA A 124 36.77 0.02 -3.72
N TYR A 125 36.01 0.62 -4.66
CA TYR A 125 36.54 0.89 -6.00
C TYR A 125 37.73 1.86 -5.96
N ALA A 126 37.65 2.93 -5.18
CA ALA A 126 38.71 3.90 -5.02
C ALA A 126 39.98 3.26 -4.44
N ARG A 127 39.82 2.39 -3.42
CA ARG A 127 40.96 1.66 -2.83
C ARG A 127 41.62 0.73 -3.85
N LYS A 128 40.82 -0.01 -4.61
CA LYS A 128 41.32 -0.92 -5.65
C LYS A 128 42.05 -0.16 -6.74
N LYS A 129 41.55 1.01 -7.15
CA LYS A 129 42.19 1.86 -8.16
C LYS A 129 43.55 2.42 -7.68
N ARG A 130 43.63 2.85 -6.40
CA ARG A 130 44.90 3.31 -5.82
C ARG A 130 45.93 2.18 -5.78
N SER A 131 45.49 0.99 -5.35
CA SER A 131 46.37 -0.20 -5.30
C SER A 131 46.94 -0.57 -6.67
N SER A 132 46.17 -0.40 -7.76
CA SER A 132 46.63 -0.70 -9.11
C SER A 132 47.56 0.38 -9.69
N VAL A 133 47.46 1.62 -9.22
CA VAL A 133 48.32 2.73 -9.66
C VAL A 133 49.70 2.67 -9.01
N ASP A 134 49.79 2.17 -7.76
CA ASP A 134 51.06 2.03 -7.02
C ASP A 134 51.93 0.88 -7.51
N LYS A 135 51.51 0.14 -8.50
CA LYS A 135 52.28 -0.88 -9.19
C LYS A 135 52.88 -0.33 -10.48
#